data_26e81e1df41701af499d06dc8072daf4
#
_entry.id   26e81e1df41701af499d06dc8072daf4
#
_cell.length_a   1.000
_cell.length_b   1.000
_cell.length_c   1.000
_cell.angle_alpha   90.00
_cell.angle_beta   90.00
_cell.angle_gamma   90.00
#
_symmetry.space_group_name_H-M   'P 1'
#
loop_
_entity.id
_entity.type
_entity.pdbx_description
1 polymer ?
#
loop_
_entity_poly.entity_id
_entity_poly.type
_entity_poly.pdbx_seq_one_letter_code
_entity_poly.pdbx_strand_id
1 'polypeptide(L)'
;MPKTPVFLSGVRLSRGLEERKEILQLLNDGGYSVVDLSDDEMAKLHVRYMVGGRPSKALQERLFSFEFPESPGALLKFLHTLGTHWNISLFHYRSHGTDYGRVLAAFELGEHEPDFETRLNELGYECHDETHNPAFRFFLAG
;
A
#
# COMPACT_ATOMS: atom_id res chain seq x y z
N MET A 1 26.20 -15.93 -8.23
CA MET A 1 26.51 -15.26 -6.95
C MET A 1 25.24 -15.12 -6.13
N PRO A 2 25.25 -15.51 -4.86
CA PRO A 2 24.12 -15.22 -3.99
C PRO A 2 23.97 -13.69 -3.87
N LYS A 3 22.76 -13.19 -4.05
CA LYS A 3 22.47 -11.77 -3.82
C LYS A 3 22.50 -11.49 -2.33
N THR A 4 23.18 -10.43 -1.94
CA THR A 4 23.13 -9.94 -0.56
C THR A 4 21.70 -9.53 -0.25
N PRO A 5 21.09 -10.05 0.83
CA PRO A 5 19.74 -9.63 1.19
C PRO A 5 19.73 -8.15 1.56
N VAL A 6 18.72 -7.45 1.10
CA VAL A 6 18.49 -6.03 1.40
C VAL A 6 17.19 -5.89 2.19
N PHE A 7 17.25 -5.16 3.28
CA PHE A 7 16.11 -4.90 4.14
C PHE A 7 15.83 -3.40 4.19
N LEU A 8 14.55 -3.03 4.13
CA LEU A 8 14.11 -1.68 4.43
C LEU A 8 13.44 -1.68 5.81
N SER A 9 13.91 -0.81 6.69
CA SER A 9 13.32 -0.62 8.02
C SER A 9 12.88 0.81 8.23
N GLY A 10 11.64 1.00 8.65
CA GLY A 10 11.14 2.26 9.16
C GLY A 10 11.22 2.27 10.69
N VAL A 11 11.88 3.26 11.25
CA VAL A 11 12.06 3.39 12.70
C VAL A 11 11.44 4.70 13.17
N ARG A 12 10.56 4.61 14.18
CA ARG A 12 10.04 5.79 14.85
C ARG A 12 11.05 6.29 15.87
N LEU A 13 11.51 7.52 15.70
CA LEU A 13 12.44 8.15 16.62
C LEU A 13 11.70 8.88 17.74
N SER A 14 12.15 8.74 18.97
CA SER A 14 11.62 9.45 20.13
C SER A 14 12.48 10.64 20.53
N ARG A 15 13.77 10.66 20.16
CA ARG A 15 14.75 11.69 20.51
C ARG A 15 15.31 12.43 19.29
N GLY A 16 14.69 12.29 18.12
CA GLY A 16 15.05 13.02 16.91
C GLY A 16 16.41 12.63 16.30
N LEU A 17 17.15 13.65 15.84
CA LEU A 17 18.39 13.46 15.07
C LEU A 17 19.51 12.74 15.85
N GLU A 18 19.59 12.91 17.14
CA GLU A 18 20.62 12.25 17.96
C GLU A 18 20.40 10.73 17.98
N GLU A 19 19.17 10.29 18.18
CA GLU A 19 18.81 8.88 18.14
C GLU A 19 19.04 8.28 16.74
N ARG A 20 18.73 9.03 15.68
CA ARG A 20 19.02 8.64 14.29
C ARG A 20 20.51 8.34 14.10
N LYS A 21 21.40 9.23 14.55
CA LYS A 21 22.85 9.04 14.48
C LYS A 21 23.31 7.82 15.28
N GLU A 22 22.76 7.63 16.49
CA GLU A 22 23.08 6.47 17.33
C GLU A 22 22.72 5.15 16.64
N ILE A 23 21.54 5.06 16.04
CA ILE A 23 21.06 3.87 15.33
C ILE A 23 21.97 3.56 14.13
N LEU A 24 22.29 4.57 13.33
CA LEU A 24 23.18 4.40 12.17
C LEU A 24 24.57 3.92 12.61
N GLN A 25 25.09 4.46 13.69
CA GLN A 25 26.39 4.07 14.24
C GLN A 25 26.37 2.62 14.75
N LEU A 26 25.33 2.24 15.49
CA LEU A 26 25.17 0.87 15.98
C LEU A 26 25.12 -0.15 14.85
N LEU A 27 24.38 0.16 13.78
CA LEU A 27 24.28 -0.72 12.61
C LEU A 27 25.62 -0.85 11.88
N ASN A 28 26.31 0.27 11.68
CA ASN A 28 27.65 0.26 11.06
C ASN A 28 28.65 -0.50 11.91
N ASP A 29 28.66 -0.31 13.22
CA ASP A 29 29.53 -1.04 14.16
C ASP A 29 29.24 -2.53 14.19
N GLY A 30 27.98 -2.91 13.94
CA GLY A 30 27.56 -4.30 13.80
C GLY A 30 27.94 -4.95 12.46
N GLY A 31 28.60 -4.20 11.56
CA GLY A 31 29.05 -4.71 10.26
C GLY A 31 27.99 -4.63 9.15
N TYR A 32 26.91 -3.91 9.35
CA TYR A 32 25.89 -3.71 8.33
C TYR A 32 26.21 -2.51 7.45
N SER A 33 26.06 -2.67 6.13
CA SER A 33 26.10 -1.55 5.20
C SER A 33 24.73 -0.85 5.22
N VAL A 34 24.71 0.41 5.63
CA VAL A 34 23.46 1.15 5.85
C VAL A 34 23.39 2.37 4.94
N VAL A 35 22.25 2.56 4.32
CA VAL A 35 21.89 3.78 3.59
C VAL A 35 20.70 4.42 4.29
N ASP A 36 20.87 5.64 4.74
CA ASP A 36 19.80 6.40 5.38
C ASP A 36 18.95 7.11 4.33
N LEU A 37 17.68 6.75 4.24
CA LEU A 37 16.71 7.31 3.30
C LEU A 37 15.77 8.35 3.94
N SER A 38 16.05 8.79 5.16
CA SER A 38 15.16 9.70 5.90
C SER A 38 14.92 11.04 5.18
N ASP A 39 15.88 11.51 4.38
CA ASP A 39 15.79 12.75 3.63
C ASP A 39 15.58 12.53 2.12
N ASP A 40 15.33 11.30 1.70
CA ASP A 40 15.04 10.94 0.31
C ASP A 40 13.55 11.18 0.03
N GLU A 41 13.23 12.23 -0.72
CA GLU A 41 11.86 12.62 -1.01
C GLU A 41 11.11 11.57 -1.83
N MET A 42 11.78 10.92 -2.77
CA MET A 42 11.17 9.85 -3.56
C MET A 42 10.80 8.67 -2.66
N ALA A 43 11.70 8.25 -1.79
CA ALA A 43 11.43 7.17 -0.85
C ALA A 43 10.28 7.52 0.10
N LYS A 44 10.26 8.74 0.67
CA LYS A 44 9.17 9.19 1.55
C LYS A 44 7.80 9.14 0.89
N LEU A 45 7.71 9.57 -0.37
CA LEU A 45 6.45 9.64 -1.09
C LEU A 45 5.96 8.29 -1.58
N HIS A 46 6.87 7.39 -1.92
CA HIS A 46 6.54 6.17 -2.64
C HIS A 46 6.88 4.86 -1.93
N VAL A 47 7.49 4.92 -0.74
CA VAL A 47 7.95 3.71 -0.03
C VAL A 47 6.83 2.68 0.16
N ARG A 48 5.63 3.13 0.46
CA ARG A 48 4.46 2.28 0.64
C ARG A 48 4.18 1.41 -0.59
N TYR A 49 4.40 1.95 -1.76
CA TYR A 49 4.10 1.29 -3.04
C TYR A 49 5.27 0.46 -3.56
N MET A 50 6.47 0.74 -3.10
CA MET A 50 7.69 0.06 -3.52
C MET A 50 7.99 -1.19 -2.67
N VAL A 51 7.85 -1.08 -1.36
CA VAL A 51 8.30 -2.10 -0.41
C VAL A 51 7.33 -2.33 0.75
N GLY A 52 6.19 -1.68 0.72
CA GLY A 52 5.28 -1.62 1.85
C GLY A 52 5.59 -0.43 2.74
N GLY A 53 4.75 -0.22 3.72
CA GLY A 53 4.86 0.89 4.66
C GLY A 53 3.52 1.62 4.82
N ARG A 54 3.50 2.58 5.71
CA ARG A 54 2.30 3.33 6.05
C ARG A 54 2.25 4.65 5.28
N PRO A 55 1.05 5.17 4.99
CA PRO A 55 0.93 6.49 4.40
C PRO A 55 1.46 7.56 5.34
N SER A 56 1.92 8.68 4.77
CA SER A 56 2.45 9.81 5.53
C SER A 56 1.42 10.50 6.42
N LYS A 57 0.14 10.34 6.11
CA LYS A 57 -1.00 10.83 6.88
C LYS A 57 -1.88 9.67 7.28
N ALA A 58 -2.52 9.76 8.46
CA ALA A 58 -3.55 8.81 8.84
C ALA A 58 -4.73 8.93 7.87
N LEU A 59 -5.08 7.84 7.20
CA LEU A 59 -6.18 7.76 6.28
C LEU A 59 -7.24 6.80 6.84
N GLN A 60 -8.50 7.14 6.62
CA GLN A 60 -9.61 6.22 6.88
C GLN A 60 -9.78 5.32 5.65
N GLU A 61 -8.98 4.28 5.59
CA GLU A 61 -8.94 3.39 4.44
C GLU A 61 -9.71 2.11 4.68
N ARG A 62 -10.41 1.67 3.63
CA ARG A 62 -10.87 0.28 3.51
C ARG A 62 -10.18 -0.36 2.31
N LEU A 63 -9.70 -1.58 2.52
CA LEU A 63 -8.96 -2.34 1.52
C LEU A 63 -9.82 -3.46 0.96
N PHE A 64 -9.79 -3.59 -0.35
CA PHE A 64 -10.52 -4.64 -1.08
C PHE A 64 -9.61 -5.34 -2.07
N SER A 65 -9.75 -6.65 -2.18
CA SER A 65 -9.19 -7.42 -3.28
C SER A 65 -10.26 -7.70 -4.33
N PHE A 66 -9.88 -7.59 -5.61
CA PHE A 66 -10.80 -7.78 -6.74
C PHE A 66 -10.22 -8.80 -7.71
N GLU A 67 -11.09 -9.54 -8.36
CA GLU A 67 -10.78 -10.26 -9.59
C GLU A 67 -11.33 -9.47 -10.78
N PHE A 68 -10.43 -8.95 -11.62
CA PHE A 68 -10.81 -8.23 -12.82
C PHE A 68 -10.81 -9.20 -13.99
N PRO A 69 -11.86 -9.20 -14.83
CA PRO A 69 -11.77 -9.88 -16.12
C PRO A 69 -10.70 -9.21 -16.98
N GLU A 70 -9.84 -10.01 -17.62
CA GLU A 70 -8.83 -9.53 -18.56
C GLU A 70 -9.49 -9.21 -19.91
N SER A 71 -10.33 -8.19 -19.92
CA SER A 71 -11.07 -7.75 -21.10
C SER A 71 -10.94 -6.24 -21.28
N PRO A 72 -11.03 -5.74 -22.52
CA PRO A 72 -11.02 -4.31 -22.78
C PRO A 72 -12.09 -3.58 -21.97
N GLY A 73 -11.70 -2.48 -21.33
CA GLY A 73 -12.62 -1.64 -20.55
C GLY A 73 -12.87 -2.07 -19.11
N ALA A 74 -12.34 -3.20 -18.64
CA ALA A 74 -12.54 -3.67 -17.27
C ALA A 74 -12.00 -2.68 -16.22
N LEU A 75 -10.79 -2.17 -16.41
CA LEU A 75 -10.20 -1.14 -15.56
C LEU A 75 -10.98 0.18 -15.65
N LEU A 76 -11.38 0.57 -16.85
CA LEU A 76 -12.16 1.79 -17.07
C LEU A 76 -13.50 1.73 -16.33
N LYS A 77 -14.20 0.59 -16.41
CA LYS A 77 -15.44 0.37 -15.66
C LYS A 77 -15.22 0.52 -14.15
N PHE A 78 -14.14 -0.07 -13.61
CA PHE A 78 -13.78 0.06 -12.21
C PHE A 78 -13.55 1.53 -11.82
N LEU A 79 -12.75 2.25 -12.59
CA LEU A 79 -12.45 3.66 -12.33
C LEU A 79 -13.69 4.55 -12.41
N HIS A 80 -14.58 4.33 -13.37
CA HIS A 80 -15.83 5.07 -13.48
C HIS A 80 -16.81 4.74 -12.35
N THR A 81 -16.87 3.49 -11.93
CA THR A 81 -17.83 3.05 -10.90
C THR A 81 -17.40 3.48 -9.49
N LEU A 82 -16.11 3.37 -9.18
CA LEU A 82 -15.57 3.64 -7.85
C LEU A 82 -14.62 4.83 -7.82
N GLY A 83 -13.68 4.92 -8.73
CA GLY A 83 -12.58 5.88 -8.67
C GLY A 83 -12.99 7.34 -8.89
N THR A 84 -14.13 7.62 -9.48
CA THR A 84 -14.66 8.99 -9.66
C THR A 84 -15.39 9.50 -8.42
N HIS A 85 -15.76 8.63 -7.49
CA HIS A 85 -16.54 8.98 -6.31
C HIS A 85 -15.71 8.98 -5.02
N TRP A 86 -14.69 8.13 -4.94
CA TRP A 86 -13.84 8.00 -3.77
C TRP A 86 -12.37 8.03 -4.15
N ASN A 87 -11.56 8.62 -3.29
CA ASN A 87 -10.12 8.63 -3.52
C ASN A 87 -9.53 7.24 -3.34
N ILE A 88 -8.78 6.81 -4.34
CA ILE A 88 -8.01 5.55 -4.28
C ILE A 88 -6.66 5.89 -3.67
N SER A 89 -6.40 5.37 -2.49
CA SER A 89 -5.17 5.61 -1.74
C SER A 89 -4.09 4.56 -1.98
N LEU A 90 -4.48 3.38 -2.47
CA LEU A 90 -3.57 2.29 -2.84
C LEU A 90 -4.18 1.53 -4.02
N PHE A 91 -3.35 1.22 -5.00
CA PHE A 91 -3.74 0.40 -6.15
C PHE A 91 -2.58 -0.49 -6.56
N HIS A 92 -2.82 -1.79 -6.57
CA HIS A 92 -1.86 -2.78 -7.03
C HIS A 92 -2.54 -3.77 -7.96
N TYR A 93 -2.02 -3.90 -9.17
CA TYR A 93 -2.52 -4.83 -10.19
C TYR A 93 -1.48 -5.90 -10.48
N ARG A 94 -1.93 -7.13 -10.55
CA ARG A 94 -1.11 -8.27 -10.94
C ARG A 94 -1.85 -9.18 -11.90
N SER A 95 -1.29 -9.35 -13.11
CA SER A 95 -1.73 -10.35 -14.06
C SER A 95 -0.96 -11.65 -13.86
N HIS A 96 -1.65 -12.76 -13.87
CA HIS A 96 -1.05 -14.10 -13.76
C HIS A 96 -1.03 -14.85 -15.09
N GLY A 97 -1.31 -14.17 -16.21
CA GLY A 97 -1.43 -14.82 -17.51
C GLY A 97 -2.68 -15.70 -17.66
N THR A 98 -3.67 -15.48 -16.81
CA THR A 98 -5.00 -16.09 -16.86
C THR A 98 -6.03 -15.11 -17.42
N ASP A 99 -7.29 -15.51 -17.55
CA ASP A 99 -8.38 -14.62 -17.98
C ASP A 99 -8.75 -13.55 -16.95
N TYR A 100 -8.12 -13.56 -15.77
CA TYR A 100 -8.39 -12.63 -14.68
C TYR A 100 -7.11 -12.01 -14.15
N GLY A 101 -7.20 -10.70 -13.86
CA GLY A 101 -6.20 -9.98 -13.10
C GLY A 101 -6.58 -9.88 -11.62
N ARG A 102 -5.59 -9.78 -10.75
CA ARG A 102 -5.77 -9.55 -9.32
C ARG A 102 -5.49 -8.10 -9.00
N VAL A 103 -6.44 -7.42 -8.37
CA VAL A 103 -6.30 -6.03 -7.97
C VAL A 103 -6.49 -5.89 -6.48
N LEU A 104 -5.58 -5.17 -5.85
CA LEU A 104 -5.70 -4.71 -4.48
C LEU A 104 -5.89 -3.21 -4.50
N ALA A 105 -6.98 -2.71 -3.95
CA ALA A 105 -7.27 -1.29 -3.94
C ALA A 105 -7.77 -0.83 -2.57
N ALA A 106 -7.22 0.26 -2.07
CA ALA A 106 -7.70 0.92 -0.87
C ALA A 106 -8.40 2.23 -1.24
N PHE A 107 -9.49 2.51 -0.54
CA PHE A 107 -10.29 3.70 -0.73
C PHE A 107 -10.36 4.49 0.58
N GLU A 108 -10.27 5.80 0.48
CA GLU A 108 -10.56 6.70 1.58
C GLU A 108 -12.08 6.81 1.73
N LEU A 109 -12.62 6.17 2.75
CA LEU A 109 -14.04 6.14 3.03
C LEU A 109 -14.33 6.77 4.39
N GLY A 110 -15.46 7.52 4.48
CA GLY A 110 -15.98 7.98 5.75
C GLY A 110 -16.53 6.82 6.60
N GLU A 111 -16.94 7.11 7.82
CA GLU A 111 -17.48 6.11 8.74
C GLU A 111 -18.75 5.44 8.23
N HIS A 112 -19.50 6.14 7.39
CA HIS A 112 -20.75 5.65 6.82
C HIS A 112 -20.86 6.03 5.35
N GLU A 113 -20.68 5.02 4.49
CA GLU A 113 -20.66 5.17 3.03
C GLU A 113 -21.60 4.13 2.38
N PRO A 114 -22.95 4.28 2.51
CA PRO A 114 -23.88 3.29 1.96
C PRO A 114 -23.80 3.21 0.43
N ASP A 115 -23.47 4.29 -0.24
CA ASP A 115 -23.34 4.31 -1.71
C ASP A 115 -22.17 3.45 -2.20
N PHE A 116 -21.15 3.27 -1.39
CA PHE A 116 -20.00 2.44 -1.76
C PHE A 116 -20.39 0.98 -1.97
N GLU A 117 -21.15 0.40 -1.08
CA GLU A 117 -21.64 -0.98 -1.21
C GLU A 117 -22.54 -1.11 -2.48
N THR A 118 -23.39 -0.13 -2.73
CA THR A 118 -24.22 -0.11 -3.94
C THR A 118 -23.37 -0.11 -5.20
N ARG A 119 -22.31 0.72 -5.23
CA ARG A 119 -21.39 0.80 -6.36
C ARG A 119 -20.55 -0.47 -6.54
N LEU A 120 -20.14 -1.11 -5.46
CA LEU A 120 -19.47 -2.42 -5.53
C LEU A 120 -20.35 -3.47 -6.20
N ASN A 121 -21.63 -3.49 -5.83
CA ASN A 121 -22.61 -4.40 -6.45
C ASN A 121 -22.84 -4.11 -7.93
N GLU A 122 -22.92 -2.81 -8.30
CA GLU A 122 -23.04 -2.39 -9.69
C GLU A 122 -21.83 -2.79 -10.53
N LEU A 123 -20.62 -2.69 -9.95
CA LEU A 123 -19.39 -3.12 -10.60
C LEU A 123 -19.44 -4.61 -10.95
N GLY A 124 -19.94 -5.43 -10.03
CA GLY A 124 -20.19 -6.85 -10.25
C GLY A 124 -18.92 -7.73 -10.34
N TYR A 125 -17.74 -7.19 -10.08
CA TYR A 125 -16.52 -7.99 -9.98
C TYR A 125 -16.48 -8.70 -8.64
N GLU A 126 -15.91 -9.91 -8.62
CA GLU A 126 -15.67 -10.60 -7.38
C GLU A 126 -14.73 -9.77 -6.50
N CYS A 127 -15.16 -9.46 -5.29
CA CYS A 127 -14.36 -8.69 -4.36
C CYS A 127 -14.52 -9.18 -2.93
N HIS A 128 -13.45 -8.96 -2.16
CA HIS A 128 -13.40 -9.29 -0.74
C HIS A 128 -12.89 -8.09 0.04
N ASP A 129 -13.52 -7.81 1.18
CA ASP A 129 -13.05 -6.80 2.12
C ASP A 129 -11.83 -7.36 2.88
N GLU A 130 -10.68 -6.76 2.65
CA GLU A 130 -9.40 -7.13 3.25
C GLU A 130 -8.95 -6.13 4.33
N THR A 131 -9.82 -5.22 4.74
CA THR A 131 -9.48 -4.13 5.68
C THR A 131 -8.89 -4.64 7.00
N HIS A 132 -9.34 -5.79 7.47
CA HIS A 132 -8.86 -6.40 8.71
C HIS A 132 -7.80 -7.49 8.48
N ASN A 133 -7.33 -7.66 7.25
CA ASN A 133 -6.26 -8.60 6.94
C ASN A 133 -4.98 -8.20 7.70
N PRO A 134 -4.33 -9.13 8.42
CA PRO A 134 -3.12 -8.83 9.18
C PRO A 134 -1.98 -8.24 8.34
N ALA A 135 -1.83 -8.69 7.10
CA ALA A 135 -0.80 -8.14 6.20
C ALA A 135 -1.02 -6.64 5.94
N PHE A 136 -2.26 -6.23 5.71
CA PHE A 136 -2.59 -4.82 5.56
C PHE A 136 -2.32 -4.05 6.85
N ARG A 137 -2.80 -4.54 7.98
CA ARG A 137 -2.67 -3.89 9.29
C ARG A 137 -1.23 -3.70 9.72
N PHE A 138 -0.38 -4.70 9.49
CA PHE A 138 1.01 -4.62 9.92
C PHE A 138 1.90 -3.82 8.97
N PHE A 139 1.64 -3.85 7.68
CA PHE A 139 2.57 -3.33 6.68
C PHE A 139 2.09 -2.10 5.90
N LEU A 140 0.80 -1.87 5.77
CA LEU A 140 0.26 -0.86 4.88
C LEU A 140 -0.69 0.16 5.53
N ALA A 141 -1.40 -0.21 6.58
CA ALA A 141 -2.37 0.67 7.24
C ALA A 141 -1.71 1.82 8.00
N GLY A 142 -2.34 2.98 7.95
CA GLY A 142 -1.94 4.16 8.73
C GLY A 142 -2.22 4.03 10.23
#